data_113e8245d73b88577ef74f99964e6fd7
#
_entry.id   113e8245d73b88577ef74f99964e6fd7
#
_cell.length_a   1.000
_cell.length_b   1.000
_cell.length_c   1.000
_cell.angle_alpha   90.00
_cell.angle_beta   90.00
_cell.angle_gamma   90.00
#
_symmetry.space_group_name_H-M   'P 1'
#
loop_
_entity.id
_entity.type
_entity.pdbx_description
1 polymer ?
#
loop_
_entity_poly.entity_id
_entity_poly.type
_entity_poly.pdbx_seq_one_letter_code
_entity_poly.pdbx_strand_id
1 'polypeptide(L)'
;MIVSLNGYVLNDPTNPNSLYLDEPIDGLGLPPVRTSSGNYSGRDGGYVGSQFYGMRLITLTGFFFSSSPAALETSRRALAAAIATSSVTLNITTNGGNQYLINCNIDSLDMPILRAINKAPFKITLIATDPIIYDNSSSGSMSVTVTPARGGGITWPITWPITWAAGSQPTTVNNTGNATIYPTITLTDKMTNPTITNQTTGQFFTLTGLTTTAGDVLKIDMKNRTVLLNGGSVLPFMTSTSSWWPLLPGNNSINLTTNDGTDTTVATVSWRSGYRGI
;
A
#
# COMPACT_ATOMS: atom_id res chain seq x y z
N MET A 1 -12.01 -17.63 -9.72
CA MET A 1 -11.40 -16.30 -9.46
C MET A 1 -12.44 -15.23 -9.78
N ILE A 2 -12.53 -14.13 -8.99
CA ILE A 2 -13.41 -12.99 -9.27
C ILE A 2 -12.52 -11.76 -9.46
N VAL A 3 -12.79 -10.99 -10.52
CA VAL A 3 -12.01 -9.79 -10.85
C VAL A 3 -12.97 -8.62 -11.02
N SER A 4 -12.64 -7.48 -10.41
CA SER A 4 -13.42 -6.26 -10.56
C SER A 4 -12.54 -5.03 -10.74
N LEU A 5 -13.03 -4.06 -11.49
CA LEU A 5 -12.44 -2.73 -11.70
C LEU A 5 -13.37 -1.67 -11.12
N ASN A 6 -12.88 -0.89 -10.15
CA ASN A 6 -13.70 0.11 -9.44
C ASN A 6 -15.04 -0.46 -8.93
N GLY A 7 -15.08 -1.74 -8.52
CA GLY A 7 -16.28 -2.43 -8.08
C GLY A 7 -17.12 -3.05 -9.20
N TYR A 8 -16.83 -2.76 -10.48
CA TYR A 8 -17.48 -3.42 -11.60
C TYR A 8 -16.88 -4.81 -11.83
N VAL A 9 -17.69 -5.87 -11.63
CA VAL A 9 -17.24 -7.26 -11.74
C VAL A 9 -17.11 -7.67 -13.20
N LEU A 10 -15.95 -8.20 -13.59
CA LEU A 10 -15.64 -8.59 -14.97
C LEU A 10 -16.01 -10.04 -15.29
N ASN A 11 -16.23 -10.87 -14.29
CA ASN A 11 -16.52 -12.30 -14.47
C ASN A 11 -17.51 -12.81 -13.42
N ASP A 12 -18.67 -12.19 -13.36
CA ASP A 12 -19.74 -12.62 -12.46
C ASP A 12 -20.45 -13.88 -13.02
N PRO A 13 -20.24 -15.05 -12.41
CA PRO A 13 -20.84 -16.29 -12.90
C PRO A 13 -22.36 -16.33 -12.72
N THR A 14 -22.93 -15.41 -11.95
CA THR A 14 -24.38 -15.36 -11.67
C THR A 14 -25.15 -14.50 -12.66
N ASN A 15 -24.45 -13.70 -13.47
CA ASN A 15 -25.05 -12.79 -14.44
C ASN A 15 -24.97 -13.38 -15.88
N PRO A 16 -26.09 -13.78 -16.51
CA PRO A 16 -26.06 -14.37 -17.85
C PRO A 16 -25.66 -13.41 -18.98
N ASN A 17 -25.58 -12.10 -18.68
CA ASN A 17 -25.11 -11.06 -19.60
C ASN A 17 -23.73 -10.53 -19.12
N SER A 18 -22.93 -11.37 -18.48
CA SER A 18 -21.66 -10.96 -17.89
C SER A 18 -20.51 -10.95 -18.89
N LEU A 19 -19.45 -10.28 -18.48
CA LEU A 19 -18.17 -10.42 -19.11
C LEU A 19 -17.54 -11.75 -18.68
N TYR A 20 -16.86 -12.38 -19.61
CA TYR A 20 -16.02 -13.54 -19.35
C TYR A 20 -14.57 -13.12 -19.53
N LEU A 21 -13.79 -13.34 -18.50
CA LEU A 21 -12.37 -13.07 -18.53
C LEU A 21 -11.62 -14.33 -18.98
N ASP A 22 -10.70 -14.16 -19.91
CA ASP A 22 -9.81 -15.23 -20.30
C ASP A 22 -8.73 -15.44 -19.23
N GLU A 23 -8.36 -16.68 -18.96
CA GLU A 23 -7.29 -17.04 -18.04
C GLU A 23 -6.11 -17.65 -18.85
N PRO A 24 -4.85 -17.39 -18.47
CA PRO A 24 -4.39 -16.62 -17.32
C PRO A 24 -4.44 -15.10 -17.54
N ILE A 25 -4.50 -14.34 -16.43
CA ILE A 25 -4.31 -12.90 -16.46
C ILE A 25 -2.82 -12.59 -16.51
N ASP A 26 -2.39 -11.84 -17.50
CA ASP A 26 -1.00 -11.41 -17.61
C ASP A 26 -0.66 -10.27 -16.65
N GLY A 27 0.57 -10.29 -16.12
CA GLY A 27 1.10 -9.22 -15.29
C GLY A 27 0.89 -9.40 -13.79
N LEU A 28 0.34 -10.52 -13.30
CA LEU A 28 0.17 -10.81 -11.87
C LEU A 28 1.38 -11.48 -11.23
N GLY A 29 2.34 -11.98 -12.01
CA GLY A 29 3.61 -12.51 -11.55
C GLY A 29 4.56 -11.41 -11.02
N LEU A 30 5.87 -11.67 -11.06
CA LEU A 30 6.86 -10.65 -10.69
C LEU A 30 6.81 -9.45 -11.63
N PRO A 31 6.95 -8.20 -11.11
CA PRO A 31 7.06 -7.03 -11.95
C PRO A 31 8.33 -7.07 -12.81
N PRO A 32 8.37 -6.36 -13.94
CA PRO A 32 9.59 -6.25 -14.74
C PRO A 32 10.71 -5.63 -13.90
N VAL A 33 11.92 -6.17 -14.04
CA VAL A 33 13.10 -5.69 -13.33
C VAL A 33 13.87 -4.73 -14.22
N ARG A 34 14.15 -3.54 -13.71
CA ARG A 34 15.06 -2.58 -14.33
C ARG A 34 16.46 -2.82 -13.79
N THR A 35 17.37 -3.15 -14.67
CA THR A 35 18.77 -3.46 -14.33
C THR A 35 19.68 -2.53 -15.10
N SER A 36 20.67 -1.95 -14.41
CA SER A 36 21.82 -1.33 -15.06
C SER A 36 22.93 -2.38 -15.14
N SER A 37 23.43 -2.65 -16.33
CA SER A 37 24.50 -3.61 -16.55
C SER A 37 25.48 -3.09 -17.59
N GLY A 38 26.73 -3.59 -17.54
CA GLY A 38 27.76 -3.24 -18.50
C GLY A 38 28.81 -4.34 -18.59
N ASN A 39 29.58 -4.31 -19.67
CA ASN A 39 30.68 -5.25 -19.88
C ASN A 39 31.98 -4.64 -19.35
N TYR A 40 32.88 -5.48 -18.87
CA TYR A 40 34.24 -5.05 -18.55
C TYR A 40 35.02 -4.75 -19.81
N SER A 41 35.77 -3.66 -19.79
CA SER A 41 36.70 -3.35 -20.87
C SER A 41 37.96 -4.20 -20.72
N GLY A 42 38.37 -4.92 -21.80
CA GLY A 42 39.63 -5.64 -21.86
C GLY A 42 39.67 -6.98 -21.09
N ARG A 43 38.52 -7.49 -20.63
CA ARG A 43 38.42 -8.84 -20.04
C ARG A 43 37.02 -9.41 -20.22
N ASP A 44 36.90 -10.73 -20.10
CA ASP A 44 35.59 -11.39 -20.14
C ASP A 44 34.71 -11.03 -18.93
N GLY A 45 33.38 -11.02 -19.16
CA GLY A 45 32.37 -10.80 -18.16
C GLY A 45 31.87 -9.36 -18.12
N GLY A 46 30.94 -9.12 -17.19
CA GLY A 46 30.26 -7.84 -17.00
C GLY A 46 29.85 -7.63 -15.54
N TYR A 47 29.26 -6.50 -15.29
CA TYR A 47 28.70 -6.16 -13.97
C TYR A 47 27.20 -5.90 -14.07
N VAL A 48 26.49 -6.18 -12.99
CA VAL A 48 25.08 -5.87 -12.80
C VAL A 48 24.99 -4.93 -11.61
N GLY A 49 24.43 -3.75 -11.82
CA GLY A 49 24.16 -2.78 -10.75
C GLY A 49 22.90 -3.11 -9.95
N SER A 50 22.45 -2.15 -9.16
CA SER A 50 21.23 -2.30 -8.37
C SER A 50 20.01 -2.54 -9.27
N GLN A 51 19.20 -3.50 -8.86
CA GLN A 51 17.98 -3.89 -9.55
C GLN A 51 16.75 -3.28 -8.85
N PHE A 52 15.83 -2.73 -9.63
CA PHE A 52 14.58 -2.15 -9.13
C PHE A 52 13.41 -2.68 -9.95
N TYR A 53 12.27 -2.85 -9.29
CA TYR A 53 11.04 -3.17 -10.01
C TYR A 53 10.57 -1.98 -10.85
N GLY A 54 10.17 -2.25 -12.08
CA GLY A 54 9.51 -1.30 -12.97
C GLY A 54 8.01 -1.25 -12.73
N MET A 55 7.32 -0.40 -13.48
CA MET A 55 5.86 -0.37 -13.52
C MET A 55 5.34 -1.73 -13.98
N ARG A 56 4.23 -2.15 -13.40
CA ARG A 56 3.55 -3.41 -13.76
C ARG A 56 2.56 -3.14 -14.88
N LEU A 57 2.65 -3.89 -15.95
CA LEU A 57 1.64 -3.94 -17.00
C LEU A 57 0.72 -5.13 -16.73
N ILE A 58 -0.59 -4.91 -16.71
CA ILE A 58 -1.59 -5.95 -16.51
C ILE A 58 -2.51 -5.94 -17.71
N THR A 59 -2.69 -7.10 -18.33
CA THR A 59 -3.59 -7.25 -19.47
C THR A 59 -4.76 -8.16 -19.08
N LEU A 60 -5.95 -7.63 -19.25
CA LEU A 60 -7.21 -8.35 -19.06
C LEU A 60 -7.85 -8.52 -20.43
N THR A 61 -7.98 -9.75 -20.89
CA THR A 61 -8.67 -10.11 -22.12
C THR A 61 -9.89 -10.94 -21.83
N GLY A 62 -10.88 -10.87 -22.71
CA GLY A 62 -12.08 -11.65 -22.55
C GLY A 62 -13.14 -11.26 -23.57
N PHE A 63 -14.36 -11.60 -23.28
CA PHE A 63 -15.47 -11.30 -24.17
C PHE A 63 -16.75 -11.01 -23.39
N PHE A 64 -17.58 -10.17 -23.96
CA PHE A 64 -18.97 -10.01 -23.58
C PHE A 64 -19.78 -11.16 -24.18
N PHE A 65 -20.69 -11.71 -23.39
CA PHE A 65 -21.73 -12.61 -23.87
C PHE A 65 -23.08 -12.06 -23.44
N SER A 66 -23.99 -11.95 -24.35
CA SER A 66 -25.28 -11.34 -24.07
C SER A 66 -26.44 -12.06 -24.82
N SER A 67 -27.64 -12.02 -24.23
CA SER A 67 -28.84 -12.59 -24.81
C SER A 67 -29.38 -11.78 -25.98
N SER A 68 -28.98 -10.51 -26.13
CA SER A 68 -29.43 -9.64 -27.20
C SER A 68 -28.41 -8.58 -27.58
N PRO A 69 -28.44 -8.01 -28.80
CA PRO A 69 -27.57 -6.90 -29.21
C PRO A 69 -27.70 -5.67 -28.31
N ALA A 70 -28.90 -5.32 -27.87
CA ALA A 70 -29.13 -4.17 -27.00
C ALA A 70 -28.49 -4.38 -25.61
N ALA A 71 -28.58 -5.59 -25.04
CA ALA A 71 -27.92 -5.93 -23.78
C ALA A 71 -26.39 -5.90 -23.94
N LEU A 72 -25.86 -6.34 -25.08
CA LEU A 72 -24.44 -6.26 -25.40
C LEU A 72 -23.94 -4.81 -25.39
N GLU A 73 -24.65 -3.89 -26.04
CA GLU A 73 -24.32 -2.48 -26.04
C GLU A 73 -24.36 -1.86 -24.63
N THR A 74 -25.36 -2.25 -23.84
CA THR A 74 -25.48 -1.80 -22.44
C THR A 74 -24.30 -2.25 -21.60
N SER A 75 -23.88 -3.52 -21.72
CA SER A 75 -22.70 -4.04 -20.99
C SER A 75 -21.41 -3.34 -21.42
N ARG A 76 -21.23 -3.05 -22.71
CA ARG A 76 -20.07 -2.29 -23.23
C ARG A 76 -20.03 -0.88 -22.66
N ARG A 77 -21.16 -0.16 -22.62
CA ARG A 77 -21.25 1.18 -22.04
C ARG A 77 -21.00 1.16 -20.53
N ALA A 78 -21.49 0.14 -19.82
CA ALA A 78 -21.27 -0.03 -18.40
C ALA A 78 -19.78 -0.26 -18.08
N LEU A 79 -19.09 -1.11 -18.85
CA LEU A 79 -17.65 -1.28 -18.71
C LEU A 79 -16.89 0.01 -18.99
N ALA A 80 -17.19 0.71 -20.07
CA ALA A 80 -16.57 1.99 -20.40
C ALA A 80 -16.78 3.04 -19.29
N ALA A 81 -17.97 3.07 -18.69
CA ALA A 81 -18.27 3.97 -17.57
C ALA A 81 -17.49 3.62 -16.30
N ALA A 82 -17.33 2.32 -15.99
CA ALA A 82 -16.58 1.87 -14.81
C ALA A 82 -15.10 2.22 -14.88
N ILE A 83 -14.53 2.33 -16.07
CA ILE A 83 -13.12 2.60 -16.31
C ILE A 83 -12.84 3.98 -16.93
N ALA A 84 -13.85 4.86 -16.98
CA ALA A 84 -13.72 6.21 -17.55
C ALA A 84 -12.80 7.15 -16.73
N THR A 85 -12.28 6.72 -15.58
CA THR A 85 -11.38 7.51 -14.72
C THR A 85 -9.91 7.19 -14.99
N SER A 86 -9.04 8.16 -14.80
CA SER A 86 -7.58 7.98 -14.96
C SER A 86 -6.98 6.99 -13.95
N SER A 87 -7.59 6.83 -12.78
CA SER A 87 -7.16 5.91 -11.72
C SER A 87 -8.21 4.82 -11.52
N VAL A 88 -7.77 3.57 -11.53
CA VAL A 88 -8.61 2.38 -11.40
C VAL A 88 -8.05 1.46 -10.32
N THR A 89 -8.93 0.96 -9.48
CA THR A 89 -8.61 -0.08 -8.53
C THR A 89 -8.97 -1.44 -9.10
N LEU A 90 -7.97 -2.28 -9.34
CA LEU A 90 -8.16 -3.69 -9.72
C LEU A 90 -8.22 -4.53 -8.44
N ASN A 91 -9.35 -5.18 -8.22
CA ASN A 91 -9.54 -6.14 -7.14
C ASN A 91 -9.60 -7.56 -7.71
N ILE A 92 -8.92 -8.48 -7.07
CA ILE A 92 -8.83 -9.90 -7.46
C ILE A 92 -9.13 -10.74 -6.24
N THR A 93 -10.16 -11.60 -6.35
CA THR A 93 -10.40 -12.66 -5.36
C THR A 93 -10.05 -14.00 -6.00
N THR A 94 -9.06 -14.68 -5.45
CA THR A 94 -8.63 -15.99 -5.96
C THR A 94 -9.61 -17.09 -5.57
N ASN A 95 -9.51 -18.27 -6.20
CA ASN A 95 -10.32 -19.44 -5.83
C ASN A 95 -10.07 -19.91 -4.39
N GLY A 96 -8.90 -19.61 -3.82
CA GLY A 96 -8.58 -19.86 -2.41
C GLY A 96 -9.13 -18.83 -1.43
N GLY A 97 -9.91 -17.83 -1.92
CA GLY A 97 -10.52 -16.79 -1.09
C GLY A 97 -9.62 -15.60 -0.76
N ASN A 98 -8.36 -15.62 -1.16
CA ASN A 98 -7.47 -14.48 -0.95
C ASN A 98 -7.90 -13.29 -1.81
N GLN A 99 -7.91 -12.12 -1.23
CA GLN A 99 -8.31 -10.88 -1.89
C GLN A 99 -7.12 -9.96 -2.04
N TYR A 100 -6.95 -9.43 -3.24
CA TYR A 100 -5.84 -8.55 -3.61
C TYR A 100 -6.33 -7.28 -4.26
N LEU A 101 -5.54 -6.21 -4.10
CA LEU A 101 -5.79 -4.88 -4.63
C LEU A 101 -4.56 -4.35 -5.33
N ILE A 102 -4.75 -3.78 -6.51
CA ILE A 102 -3.70 -3.10 -7.27
C ILE A 102 -4.26 -1.76 -7.75
N ASN A 103 -3.56 -0.68 -7.43
CA ASN A 103 -3.90 0.64 -7.96
C ASN A 103 -3.25 0.82 -9.33
N CYS A 104 -4.07 1.03 -10.35
CA CYS A 104 -3.66 1.11 -11.73
C CYS A 104 -4.14 2.41 -12.39
N ASN A 105 -3.52 2.75 -13.49
CA ASN A 105 -4.05 3.68 -14.48
C ASN A 105 -4.42 2.90 -15.74
N ILE A 106 -5.40 3.39 -16.49
CA ILE A 106 -5.77 2.80 -17.76
C ILE A 106 -4.78 3.23 -18.82
N ASP A 107 -4.24 2.26 -19.55
CA ASP A 107 -3.44 2.47 -20.74
C ASP A 107 -4.30 2.40 -21.99
N SER A 108 -5.08 1.34 -22.12
CA SER A 108 -6.00 1.18 -23.27
C SER A 108 -7.21 0.33 -22.91
N LEU A 109 -8.31 0.62 -23.61
CA LEU A 109 -9.53 -0.19 -23.67
C LEU A 109 -9.90 -0.41 -25.12
N ASP A 110 -9.79 -1.64 -25.58
CA ASP A 110 -10.21 -2.06 -26.90
C ASP A 110 -11.47 -2.91 -26.81
N MET A 111 -12.50 -2.51 -27.54
CA MET A 111 -13.80 -3.19 -27.62
C MET A 111 -14.29 -3.14 -29.06
N PRO A 112 -13.76 -3.96 -29.97
CA PRO A 112 -14.15 -3.94 -31.38
C PRO A 112 -15.62 -4.27 -31.56
N ILE A 113 -16.25 -3.61 -32.56
CA ILE A 113 -17.62 -3.89 -32.94
C ILE A 113 -17.58 -4.97 -34.02
N LEU A 114 -18.10 -6.13 -33.68
CA LEU A 114 -18.21 -7.26 -34.62
C LEU A 114 -19.62 -7.42 -35.11
N ARG A 115 -19.76 -8.07 -36.25
CA ARG A 115 -21.09 -8.49 -36.77
C ARG A 115 -21.76 -9.57 -35.94
N ALA A 116 -21.02 -10.22 -35.03
CA ALA A 116 -21.57 -11.23 -34.12
C ALA A 116 -22.63 -10.61 -33.20
N ILE A 117 -23.76 -11.22 -33.08
CA ILE A 117 -24.93 -10.66 -32.42
C ILE A 117 -24.81 -10.72 -30.89
N ASN A 118 -24.15 -11.75 -30.36
CA ASN A 118 -24.20 -12.10 -28.93
C ASN A 118 -22.85 -12.15 -28.26
N LYS A 119 -21.74 -11.95 -28.99
CA LYS A 119 -20.40 -12.02 -28.43
C LYS A 119 -19.51 -10.91 -28.99
N ALA A 120 -18.79 -10.21 -28.14
CA ALA A 120 -17.79 -9.22 -28.55
C ALA A 120 -16.54 -9.33 -27.65
N PRO A 121 -15.33 -9.35 -28.20
CA PRO A 121 -14.11 -9.36 -27.38
C PRO A 121 -13.86 -8.01 -26.74
N PHE A 122 -13.10 -8.02 -25.66
CA PHE A 122 -12.51 -6.81 -25.08
C PHE A 122 -11.06 -7.09 -24.66
N LYS A 123 -10.29 -6.03 -24.64
CA LYS A 123 -8.93 -6.02 -24.07
C LYS A 123 -8.75 -4.74 -23.27
N ILE A 124 -8.35 -4.88 -22.01
CA ILE A 124 -8.03 -3.79 -21.13
C ILE A 124 -6.55 -3.91 -20.79
N THR A 125 -5.78 -2.85 -20.97
CA THR A 125 -4.39 -2.76 -20.54
C THR A 125 -4.31 -1.74 -19.42
N LEU A 126 -3.73 -2.15 -18.29
CA LEU A 126 -3.59 -1.36 -17.08
C LEU A 126 -2.11 -1.21 -16.75
N ILE A 127 -1.71 0.00 -16.30
CA ILE A 127 -0.37 0.28 -15.80
C ILE A 127 -0.47 0.56 -14.31
N ALA A 128 0.20 -0.25 -13.49
CA ALA A 128 0.40 0.02 -12.08
C ALA A 128 1.77 0.68 -11.89
N THR A 129 1.78 1.95 -11.53
CA THR A 129 3.00 2.70 -11.22
C THR A 129 3.65 2.19 -9.94
N ASP A 130 2.84 1.73 -8.98
CA ASP A 130 3.28 0.95 -7.85
C ASP A 130 3.19 -0.55 -8.21
N PRO A 131 4.32 -1.25 -8.33
CA PRO A 131 4.32 -2.64 -8.78
C PRO A 131 3.85 -3.64 -7.71
N ILE A 132 3.61 -3.18 -6.49
CA ILE A 132 3.22 -4.05 -5.36
C ILE A 132 1.72 -4.35 -5.42
N ILE A 133 1.40 -5.60 -5.15
CA ILE A 133 0.04 -6.10 -4.99
C ILE A 133 -0.27 -6.06 -3.49
N TYR A 134 -1.37 -5.45 -3.08
CA TYR A 134 -1.74 -5.32 -1.67
C TYR A 134 -2.82 -6.30 -1.27
N ASP A 135 -2.77 -6.75 -0.03
CA ASP A 135 -3.86 -7.52 0.58
C ASP A 135 -5.12 -6.65 0.69
N ASN A 136 -6.23 -7.17 0.20
CA ASN A 136 -7.54 -6.52 0.26
C ASN A 136 -8.58 -7.30 1.06
N SER A 137 -8.16 -8.31 1.81
CA SER A 137 -9.06 -8.99 2.75
C SER A 137 -9.60 -8.02 3.81
N SER A 138 -10.63 -8.38 4.51
CA SER A 138 -11.20 -7.57 5.60
C SER A 138 -10.17 -7.30 6.71
N SER A 139 -9.18 -8.20 6.88
CA SER A 139 -8.02 -8.04 7.75
C SER A 139 -6.79 -7.43 7.05
N GLY A 140 -6.86 -7.13 5.75
CA GLY A 140 -5.73 -6.67 4.96
C GLY A 140 -5.32 -5.22 5.24
N SER A 141 -6.24 -4.38 5.69
CA SER A 141 -5.92 -3.05 6.20
C SER A 141 -5.66 -3.15 7.70
N MET A 142 -4.40 -3.19 8.04
CA MET A 142 -3.96 -3.34 9.43
C MET A 142 -3.59 -1.99 10.04
N SER A 143 -3.84 -1.85 11.33
CA SER A 143 -3.36 -0.72 12.12
C SER A 143 -3.00 -1.19 13.51
N VAL A 144 -2.00 -0.55 14.09
CA VAL A 144 -1.58 -0.79 15.48
C VAL A 144 -1.23 0.53 16.14
N THR A 145 -1.54 0.61 17.42
CA THR A 145 -1.26 1.78 18.24
C THR A 145 0.13 1.64 18.88
N VAL A 146 0.91 2.69 18.80
CA VAL A 146 2.23 2.83 19.43
C VAL A 146 2.17 3.99 20.40
N THR A 147 2.39 3.73 21.67
CA THR A 147 2.47 4.76 22.70
C THR A 147 3.92 5.21 22.88
N PRO A 148 4.17 6.46 23.30
CA PRO A 148 5.53 6.92 23.53
C PRO A 148 6.27 6.03 24.53
N ALA A 149 7.51 5.68 24.18
CA ALA A 149 8.40 4.98 25.09
C ALA A 149 8.73 5.91 26.25
N ARG A 150 8.20 5.60 27.41
CA ARG A 150 8.51 6.32 28.65
C ARG A 150 9.42 5.45 29.49
N GLY A 151 10.50 6.04 30.01
CA GLY A 151 11.34 5.33 30.97
C GLY A 151 10.51 4.92 32.17
N GLY A 152 10.51 3.63 32.48
CA GLY A 152 10.03 3.16 33.77
C GLY A 152 10.96 3.69 34.87
N GLY A 153 10.40 4.00 36.03
CA GLY A 153 11.21 4.51 37.14
C GLY A 153 10.44 4.61 38.44
N ILE A 154 11.16 4.93 39.50
CA ILE A 154 10.60 5.25 40.81
C ILE A 154 10.47 6.77 40.91
N THR A 155 9.27 7.26 41.22
CA THR A 155 9.06 8.68 41.52
C THR A 155 9.18 8.95 43.03
N TRP A 156 9.82 10.06 43.39
CA TRP A 156 9.87 10.52 44.78
C TRP A 156 8.57 11.31 45.11
N PRO A 157 8.04 11.18 46.37
CA PRO A 157 8.54 10.36 47.47
C PRO A 157 8.21 8.86 47.29
N ILE A 158 9.15 8.00 47.70
CA ILE A 158 8.96 6.53 47.64
C ILE A 158 7.99 6.11 48.76
N THR A 159 6.88 5.51 48.38
CA THR A 159 5.90 4.89 49.27
C THR A 159 5.91 3.38 49.09
N TRP A 160 5.83 2.63 50.22
CA TRP A 160 5.70 1.17 50.17
C TRP A 160 4.25 0.76 49.96
N PRO A 161 3.95 -0.31 49.15
CA PRO A 161 4.92 -1.10 48.36
C PRO A 161 5.46 -0.35 47.14
N ILE A 162 6.73 -0.58 46.81
CA ILE A 162 7.38 0.04 45.63
C ILE A 162 6.80 -0.62 44.38
N THR A 163 6.15 0.14 43.52
CA THR A 163 5.72 -0.29 42.18
C THR A 163 6.64 0.33 41.13
N TRP A 164 7.21 -0.51 40.31
CA TRP A 164 7.99 -0.04 39.14
C TRP A 164 7.02 0.28 38.01
N ALA A 165 7.04 1.49 37.51
CA ALA A 165 6.32 1.78 36.28
C ALA A 165 7.00 1.00 35.13
N ALA A 166 6.23 0.16 34.46
CA ALA A 166 6.72 -0.52 33.27
C ALA A 166 7.02 0.53 32.19
N GLY A 167 8.24 0.52 31.64
CA GLY A 167 8.55 1.29 30.46
C GLY A 167 7.69 0.82 29.28
N SER A 168 7.30 1.75 28.41
CA SER A 168 6.61 1.41 27.18
C SER A 168 7.50 0.55 26.29
N GLN A 169 6.98 -0.57 25.83
CA GLN A 169 7.70 -1.49 24.95
C GLN A 169 7.44 -1.14 23.48
N PRO A 170 8.40 -1.40 22.59
CA PRO A 170 8.18 -1.25 21.17
C PRO A 170 7.00 -2.11 20.70
N THR A 171 6.24 -1.61 19.75
CA THR A 171 5.09 -2.32 19.20
C THR A 171 5.50 -3.09 17.95
N THR A 172 5.05 -4.33 17.83
CA THR A 172 5.31 -5.15 16.65
C THR A 172 4.28 -4.89 15.57
N VAL A 173 4.77 -4.57 14.37
CA VAL A 173 4.02 -4.42 13.12
C VAL A 173 4.39 -5.59 12.22
N ASN A 174 3.43 -6.43 11.82
CA ASN A 174 3.69 -7.58 10.99
C ASN A 174 3.23 -7.34 9.54
N ASN A 175 4.17 -7.33 8.60
CA ASN A 175 3.90 -7.38 7.17
C ASN A 175 3.91 -8.85 6.72
N THR A 176 2.74 -9.45 6.57
CA THR A 176 2.58 -10.87 6.20
C THR A 176 2.90 -11.16 4.74
N GLY A 177 3.12 -10.12 3.93
CA GLY A 177 3.50 -10.25 2.53
C GLY A 177 4.98 -10.52 2.31
N ASN A 178 5.38 -10.67 1.05
CA ASN A 178 6.77 -10.91 0.64
C ASN A 178 7.43 -9.66 0.02
N ALA A 179 6.73 -8.53 -0.01
CA ALA A 179 7.24 -7.26 -0.51
C ALA A 179 7.49 -6.25 0.62
N THR A 180 8.49 -5.42 0.43
CA THR A 180 8.71 -4.25 1.27
C THR A 180 7.62 -3.20 0.99
N ILE A 181 7.01 -2.67 2.04
CA ILE A 181 5.91 -1.70 1.95
C ILE A 181 6.21 -0.46 2.79
N TYR A 182 5.44 0.60 2.60
CA TYR A 182 5.59 1.84 3.35
C TYR A 182 4.31 2.13 4.15
N PRO A 183 4.40 2.33 5.47
CA PRO A 183 3.25 2.63 6.30
C PRO A 183 2.82 4.09 6.20
N THR A 184 1.58 4.34 6.60
CA THR A 184 1.11 5.67 6.99
C THR A 184 1.05 5.73 8.51
N ILE A 185 1.60 6.78 9.11
CA ILE A 185 1.63 6.96 10.56
C ILE A 185 0.83 8.21 10.91
N THR A 186 -0.15 8.05 11.78
CA THR A 186 -0.97 9.17 12.28
C THR A 186 -0.71 9.34 13.76
N LEU A 187 -0.23 10.51 14.18
CA LEU A 187 -0.08 10.88 15.58
C LEU A 187 -1.17 11.87 15.95
N THR A 188 -1.74 11.71 17.11
CA THR A 188 -2.81 12.59 17.64
C THR A 188 -2.37 13.22 18.95
N ASP A 189 -3.01 14.32 19.28
CA ASP A 189 -2.87 15.04 20.54
C ASP A 189 -1.49 15.74 20.74
N LYS A 190 -1.21 16.08 22.01
CA LYS A 190 -0.01 16.82 22.39
C LYS A 190 1.26 15.99 22.16
N MET A 191 2.20 16.54 21.40
CA MET A 191 3.53 15.97 21.19
C MET A 191 4.58 17.07 21.04
N THR A 192 5.79 16.77 21.48
CA THR A 192 6.95 17.65 21.36
C THR A 192 8.09 16.87 20.75
N ASN A 193 8.56 17.31 19.57
CA ASN A 193 9.64 16.68 18.82
C ASN A 193 9.49 15.16 18.68
N PRO A 194 8.41 14.67 18.07
CA PRO A 194 8.18 13.23 17.96
C PRO A 194 9.26 12.56 17.10
N THR A 195 9.71 11.40 17.54
CA THR A 195 10.61 10.52 16.82
C THR A 195 10.01 9.13 16.74
N ILE A 196 9.86 8.60 15.51
CA ILE A 196 9.35 7.27 15.26
C ILE A 196 10.47 6.44 14.65
N THR A 197 10.83 5.35 15.32
CA THR A 197 11.94 4.49 14.94
C THR A 197 11.45 3.12 14.55
N ASN A 198 11.86 2.64 13.38
CA ASN A 198 11.80 1.22 13.05
C ASN A 198 13.09 0.55 13.54
N GLN A 199 13.04 -0.06 14.70
CA GLN A 199 14.19 -0.70 15.34
C GLN A 199 14.72 -1.90 14.53
N THR A 200 13.87 -2.55 13.73
CA THR A 200 14.28 -3.66 12.86
C THR A 200 15.25 -3.21 11.78
N THR A 201 15.06 -2.00 11.23
CA THR A 201 15.95 -1.43 10.21
C THR A 201 16.98 -0.45 10.78
N GLY A 202 16.81 -0.01 12.03
CA GLY A 202 17.61 1.05 12.66
C GLY A 202 17.29 2.45 12.11
N GLN A 203 16.29 2.60 11.27
CA GLN A 203 15.93 3.86 10.65
C GLN A 203 14.88 4.60 11.49
N PHE A 204 14.95 5.93 11.49
CA PHE A 204 14.06 6.78 12.26
C PHE A 204 13.55 7.99 11.46
N PHE A 205 12.47 8.56 11.93
CA PHE A 205 11.87 9.78 11.40
C PHE A 205 11.62 10.74 12.56
N THR A 206 12.24 11.91 12.54
CA THR A 206 12.19 12.90 13.62
C THR A 206 11.74 14.26 13.09
N LEU A 207 10.86 14.90 13.84
CA LEU A 207 10.47 16.29 13.63
C LEU A 207 11.00 17.12 14.80
N THR A 208 11.86 18.11 14.52
CA THR A 208 12.47 18.96 15.54
C THR A 208 11.91 20.37 15.49
N GLY A 209 11.60 20.94 16.67
CA GLY A 209 10.92 22.25 16.79
C GLY A 209 9.42 22.18 16.60
N LEU A 210 8.84 20.99 16.42
CA LEU A 210 7.39 20.81 16.35
C LEU A 210 6.81 20.59 17.75
N THR A 211 5.81 21.41 18.11
CA THR A 211 4.98 21.22 19.30
C THR A 211 3.52 21.32 18.89
N THR A 212 2.71 20.40 19.37
CA THR A 212 1.27 20.35 19.08
C THR A 212 0.45 20.42 20.36
N THR A 213 -0.85 20.58 20.20
CA THR A 213 -1.84 20.65 21.28
C THR A 213 -2.82 19.48 21.21
N ALA A 214 -3.67 19.36 22.22
CA ALA A 214 -4.72 18.33 22.20
C ALA A 214 -5.67 18.53 21.01
N GLY A 215 -5.97 17.43 20.32
CA GLY A 215 -6.82 17.42 19.13
C GLY A 215 -6.08 17.64 17.79
N ASP A 216 -4.80 18.01 17.83
CA ASP A 216 -4.00 18.08 16.59
C ASP A 216 -3.74 16.69 16.01
N VAL A 217 -3.72 16.61 14.67
CA VAL A 217 -3.49 15.37 13.93
C VAL A 217 -2.32 15.56 12.98
N LEU A 218 -1.23 14.82 13.24
CA LEU A 218 -0.05 14.77 12.40
C LEU A 218 -0.09 13.48 11.58
N LYS A 219 -0.09 13.59 10.25
CA LYS A 219 -0.07 12.45 9.32
C LYS A 219 1.25 12.41 8.57
N ILE A 220 1.94 11.29 8.66
CA ILE A 220 3.21 11.00 7.97
C ILE A 220 2.93 9.86 6.99
N ASP A 221 3.08 10.13 5.70
CA ASP A 221 2.99 9.13 4.64
C ASP A 221 4.41 8.78 4.17
N MET A 222 4.89 7.62 4.58
CA MET A 222 6.25 7.16 4.27
C MET A 222 6.44 6.88 2.78
N LYS A 223 5.36 6.51 2.06
CA LYS A 223 5.41 6.22 0.63
C LYS A 223 5.45 7.48 -0.21
N ASN A 224 4.53 8.41 0.04
CA ASN A 224 4.40 9.65 -0.70
C ASN A 224 5.34 10.74 -0.20
N ARG A 225 6.06 10.48 0.90
CA ARG A 225 7.02 11.40 1.55
C ARG A 225 6.37 12.74 1.90
N THR A 226 5.21 12.67 2.55
CA THR A 226 4.48 13.85 3.01
C THR A 226 4.30 13.83 4.52
N VAL A 227 4.36 15.02 5.12
CA VAL A 227 4.12 15.26 6.55
C VAL A 227 3.15 16.40 6.69
N LEU A 228 1.97 16.11 7.22
CA LEU A 228 0.86 17.07 7.30
C LEU A 228 0.37 17.18 8.74
N LEU A 229 0.34 18.40 9.28
CA LEU A 229 -0.33 18.72 10.53
C LEU A 229 -1.65 19.41 10.21
N ASN A 230 -2.76 18.79 10.59
CA ASN A 230 -4.12 19.30 10.29
C ASN A 230 -4.31 19.66 8.80
N GLY A 231 -3.66 18.88 7.90
CA GLY A 231 -3.67 19.11 6.46
C GLY A 231 -2.61 20.09 5.93
N GLY A 232 -1.96 20.86 6.78
CA GLY A 232 -0.86 21.75 6.40
C GLY A 232 0.49 21.03 6.41
N SER A 233 1.37 21.30 5.42
CA SER A 233 2.69 20.69 5.36
C SER A 233 3.61 21.22 6.48
N VAL A 234 4.18 20.29 7.24
CA VAL A 234 5.19 20.57 8.28
C VAL A 234 6.53 19.89 7.97
N LEU A 235 6.77 19.60 6.70
CA LEU A 235 8.01 19.01 6.22
C LEU A 235 9.28 19.75 6.65
N PRO A 236 9.32 21.10 6.76
CA PRO A 236 10.52 21.83 7.24
C PRO A 236 10.98 21.45 8.64
N PHE A 237 10.15 20.87 9.50
CA PHE A 237 10.54 20.37 10.81
C PHE A 237 11.27 19.02 10.76
N MET A 238 11.28 18.34 9.61
CA MET A 238 12.00 17.07 9.43
C MET A 238 13.50 17.28 9.50
N THR A 239 14.19 16.49 10.32
CA THR A 239 15.65 16.55 10.40
C THR A 239 16.30 15.93 9.17
N SER A 240 17.50 16.43 8.81
CA SER A 240 18.25 15.92 7.65
C SER A 240 18.73 14.47 7.81
N THR A 241 18.77 13.96 9.03
CA THR A 241 19.12 12.57 9.35
C THR A 241 17.93 11.62 9.32
N SER A 242 16.72 12.13 9.22
CA SER A 242 15.50 11.33 9.13
C SER A 242 15.43 10.54 7.82
N SER A 243 14.83 9.37 7.88
CA SER A 243 14.62 8.48 6.73
C SER A 243 13.15 8.16 6.54
N TRP A 244 12.72 8.05 5.28
CA TRP A 244 11.43 7.49 4.89
C TRP A 244 11.53 5.96 4.88
N TRP A 245 11.38 5.37 6.04
CA TRP A 245 11.65 3.96 6.23
C TRP A 245 10.46 3.04 5.85
N PRO A 246 10.77 1.87 5.29
CA PRO A 246 9.77 0.86 4.96
C PRO A 246 9.52 -0.11 6.12
N LEU A 247 8.45 -0.91 5.95
CA LEU A 247 8.24 -2.15 6.67
C LEU A 247 8.75 -3.33 5.83
N LEU A 248 9.69 -4.08 6.38
CA LEU A 248 10.20 -5.30 5.76
C LEU A 248 9.17 -6.43 5.88
N PRO A 249 9.24 -7.47 5.04
CA PRO A 249 8.48 -8.68 5.25
C PRO A 249 8.70 -9.28 6.64
N GLY A 250 7.63 -9.70 7.29
CA GLY A 250 7.64 -10.20 8.67
C GLY A 250 7.48 -9.11 9.73
N ASN A 251 7.99 -9.38 10.92
CA ASN A 251 7.84 -8.51 12.08
C ASN A 251 8.79 -7.31 12.04
N ASN A 252 8.23 -6.12 12.25
CA ASN A 252 8.96 -4.87 12.43
C ASN A 252 8.66 -4.31 13.81
N SER A 253 9.68 -3.89 14.53
CA SER A 253 9.59 -3.33 15.88
C SER A 253 9.57 -1.80 15.78
N ILE A 254 8.44 -1.18 16.12
CA ILE A 254 8.25 0.26 16.01
C ILE A 254 8.22 0.89 17.39
N ASN A 255 8.99 1.96 17.56
CA ASN A 255 9.08 2.72 18.78
C ASN A 255 8.75 4.20 18.52
N LEU A 256 8.03 4.82 19.45
CA LEU A 256 7.74 6.25 19.47
C LEU A 256 8.41 6.88 20.67
N THR A 257 9.07 7.99 20.49
CA THR A 257 9.62 8.83 21.58
C THR A 257 9.23 10.28 21.37
N THR A 258 9.07 11.02 22.45
CA THR A 258 8.81 12.47 22.47
C THR A 258 9.71 13.11 23.52
N ASN A 259 9.99 14.42 23.37
CA ASN A 259 10.91 15.11 24.27
C ASN A 259 10.25 15.56 25.58
N ASP A 260 8.93 15.60 25.67
CA ASP A 260 8.20 15.98 26.88
C ASP A 260 7.50 14.77 27.49
N GLY A 261 7.83 14.44 28.72
CA GLY A 261 7.21 13.34 29.48
C GLY A 261 5.71 13.54 29.75
N THR A 262 5.17 14.74 29.53
CA THR A 262 3.75 15.06 29.66
C THR A 262 2.98 14.94 28.36
N ASP A 263 3.64 14.60 27.25
CA ASP A 263 2.98 14.40 25.97
C ASP A 263 1.96 13.26 26.04
N THR A 264 0.79 13.49 25.47
CA THR A 264 -0.33 12.53 25.45
C THR A 264 -0.46 11.80 24.13
N THR A 265 0.41 12.11 23.16
CA THR A 265 0.33 11.58 21.81
C THR A 265 0.30 10.06 21.75
N VAL A 266 -0.42 9.58 20.76
CA VAL A 266 -0.47 8.16 20.37
C VAL A 266 -0.26 8.10 18.87
N ALA A 267 0.63 7.23 18.42
CA ALA A 267 0.80 6.97 17.00
C ALA A 267 0.00 5.75 16.57
N THR A 268 -0.76 5.89 15.49
CA THR A 268 -1.39 4.76 14.80
C THR A 268 -0.60 4.49 13.53
N VAL A 269 0.04 3.34 13.46
CA VAL A 269 0.73 2.86 12.28
C VAL A 269 -0.25 2.03 11.45
N SER A 270 -0.50 2.43 10.21
CA SER A 270 -1.43 1.76 9.30
C SER A 270 -0.71 1.26 8.05
N TRP A 271 -1.00 0.03 7.64
CA TRP A 271 -0.39 -0.59 6.47
C TRP A 271 -1.30 -1.62 5.81
N ARG A 272 -0.94 -2.05 4.61
CA ARG A 272 -1.44 -3.26 3.96
C ARG A 272 -0.27 -4.15 3.62
N SER A 273 -0.37 -5.44 3.86
CA SER A 273 0.66 -6.40 3.46
C SER A 273 0.83 -6.40 1.94
N GLY A 274 2.07 -6.47 1.49
CA GLY A 274 2.41 -6.35 0.07
C GLY A 274 3.02 -7.61 -0.51
N TYR A 275 2.68 -7.89 -1.78
CA TYR A 275 3.15 -9.05 -2.51
C TYR A 275 3.80 -8.61 -3.83
N ARG A 276 4.90 -9.30 -4.20
CA ARG A 276 5.60 -9.06 -5.47
C ARG A 276 4.90 -9.73 -6.65
N GLY A 277 4.09 -10.75 -6.38
CA GLY A 277 3.29 -11.50 -7.35
C GLY A 277 2.36 -12.46 -6.61
N ILE A 278 1.33 -12.90 -7.30
CA ILE A 278 0.32 -13.83 -6.80
C ILE A 278 0.08 -14.95 -7.81
#